data_29f090d7da4a583876d4a574c8cfca4a
#
_entry.id   29f090d7da4a583876d4a574c8cfca4a
#
_cell.length_a   1.000
_cell.length_b   1.000
_cell.length_c   1.000
_cell.angle_alpha   90.00
_cell.angle_beta   90.00
_cell.angle_gamma   90.00
#
_symmetry.space_group_name_H-M   'P 1'
#
loop_
_entity.id
_entity.type
_entity.pdbx_description
1 polymer ?
#
loop_
_entity_poly.entity_id
_entity_poly.type
_entity_poly.pdbx_seq_one_letter_code
_entity_poly.pdbx_strand_id
1 'polypeptide(L)'
;MAKIIRIGMDTSKRVFQLHGVDENERPVLRKSLRRRDVLTFFAKLEPTKVGIEACGASHYWARELKALGHEAMLLPPVYVKAYVKRGKNDKIDAEAICEAMSRPTMRTVPIKSVEQQAAQILIGTREALHRKRTQVSNSIRGYASEFGLVTRKGLIHIEPLLARLQEDTMMPELAKEMFLMLAGQFRYINAQIKEIDARLMAFHRSHEQSRRLAEVPGIGPISAVALTIKVTNPKVFGCGRNLSAWIGITPKDHTTANKKRRGTITRAGDEMLRSLLISGAMSVIQQAKKGRGRLRPG
;
A
#
# COMPACT_ATOMS: atom_id res chain seq x y z
N MET A 1 -26.79 -28.83 -16.56
CA MET A 1 -26.35 -27.41 -16.59
C MET A 1 -24.94 -27.40 -17.12
N ALA A 2 -24.58 -26.40 -17.96
CA ALA A 2 -23.20 -26.30 -18.43
C ALA A 2 -22.25 -26.08 -17.24
N LYS A 3 -21.12 -26.77 -17.20
CA LYS A 3 -20.13 -26.70 -16.12
C LYS A 3 -19.43 -25.35 -16.16
N ILE A 4 -19.44 -24.63 -15.03
CA ILE A 4 -18.72 -23.36 -14.92
C ILE A 4 -17.23 -23.68 -14.68
N ILE A 5 -16.34 -23.17 -15.53
CA ILE A 5 -14.90 -23.39 -15.38
C ILE A 5 -14.19 -22.25 -14.68
N ARG A 6 -14.71 -21.01 -14.81
CA ARG A 6 -14.19 -19.83 -14.10
C ARG A 6 -15.23 -18.76 -13.90
N ILE A 7 -15.04 -17.96 -12.87
CA ILE A 7 -15.91 -16.85 -12.48
C ILE A 7 -15.05 -15.61 -12.23
N GLY A 8 -15.39 -14.49 -12.88
CA GLY A 8 -14.93 -13.17 -12.48
C GLY A 8 -15.88 -12.61 -11.43
N MET A 9 -15.34 -12.14 -10.31
CA MET A 9 -16.11 -11.54 -9.23
C MET A 9 -15.64 -10.11 -8.99
N ASP A 10 -16.49 -9.15 -9.31
CA ASP A 10 -16.32 -7.77 -8.89
C ASP A 10 -16.92 -7.58 -7.49
N THR A 11 -16.14 -6.94 -6.61
CA THR A 11 -16.44 -6.80 -5.18
C THR A 11 -16.80 -5.38 -4.82
N SER A 12 -17.92 -5.19 -4.15
CA SER A 12 -18.32 -3.92 -3.61
C SER A 12 -18.68 -3.98 -2.11
N LYS A 13 -19.14 -2.87 -1.54
CA LYS A 13 -19.56 -2.86 -0.13
C LYS A 13 -20.81 -3.69 0.12
N ARG A 14 -21.75 -3.72 -0.83
CA ARG A 14 -23.11 -4.30 -0.65
C ARG A 14 -23.45 -5.38 -1.66
N VAL A 15 -23.14 -5.18 -2.93
CA VAL A 15 -23.58 -6.05 -4.03
C VAL A 15 -22.37 -6.46 -4.85
N PHE A 16 -22.23 -7.74 -5.09
CA PHE A 16 -21.16 -8.36 -5.86
C PHE A 16 -21.71 -8.75 -7.23
N GLN A 17 -20.92 -8.52 -8.27
CA GLN A 17 -21.26 -8.97 -9.63
C GLN A 17 -20.45 -10.21 -9.96
N LEU A 18 -21.13 -11.21 -10.50
CA LEU A 18 -20.51 -12.45 -10.94
C LEU A 18 -20.72 -12.62 -12.46
N HIS A 19 -19.64 -12.98 -13.13
CA HIS A 19 -19.65 -13.38 -14.53
C HIS A 19 -18.90 -14.70 -14.65
N GLY A 20 -19.59 -15.77 -15.07
CA GLY A 20 -19.00 -17.09 -15.20
C GLY A 20 -19.18 -17.66 -16.60
N VAL A 21 -18.18 -18.42 -17.06
CA VAL A 21 -18.15 -19.04 -18.40
C VAL A 21 -17.95 -20.55 -18.30
N ASP A 22 -18.39 -21.26 -19.33
CA ASP A 22 -18.14 -22.68 -19.54
C ASP A 22 -16.82 -22.94 -20.29
N GLU A 23 -16.55 -24.19 -20.61
CA GLU A 23 -15.36 -24.64 -21.37
C GLU A 23 -15.27 -24.06 -22.78
N ASN A 24 -16.42 -23.65 -23.37
CA ASN A 24 -16.50 -23.02 -24.68
C ASN A 24 -16.46 -21.47 -24.60
N GLU A 25 -16.06 -20.92 -23.46
CA GLU A 25 -16.03 -19.46 -23.22
C GLU A 25 -17.42 -18.79 -23.29
N ARG A 26 -18.52 -19.54 -23.21
CA ARG A 26 -19.87 -19.02 -23.27
C ARG A 26 -20.31 -18.55 -21.89
N PRO A 27 -20.92 -17.38 -21.77
CA PRO A 27 -21.43 -16.88 -20.50
C PRO A 27 -22.59 -17.75 -19.99
N VAL A 28 -22.39 -18.49 -18.91
CA VAL A 28 -23.40 -19.36 -18.28
C VAL A 28 -23.84 -18.86 -16.92
N LEU A 29 -23.16 -17.87 -16.36
CA LEU A 29 -23.51 -17.21 -15.11
C LEU A 29 -23.38 -15.70 -15.24
N ARG A 30 -24.48 -14.98 -14.99
CA ARG A 30 -24.51 -13.53 -14.78
C ARG A 30 -25.40 -13.27 -13.59
N LYS A 31 -24.79 -12.89 -12.45
CA LYS A 31 -25.56 -12.77 -11.19
C LYS A 31 -25.07 -11.63 -10.32
N SER A 32 -26.01 -10.93 -9.72
CA SER A 32 -25.75 -9.97 -8.65
C SER A 32 -26.08 -10.63 -7.31
N LEU A 33 -25.15 -10.60 -6.36
CA LEU A 33 -25.32 -11.16 -5.02
C LEU A 33 -25.18 -10.09 -3.96
N ARG A 34 -26.03 -10.13 -2.93
CA ARG A 34 -25.78 -9.34 -1.73
C ARG A 34 -24.58 -9.93 -1.00
N ARG A 35 -23.81 -9.09 -0.34
CA ARG A 35 -22.59 -9.49 0.41
C ARG A 35 -22.82 -10.72 1.32
N ARG A 36 -23.94 -10.78 2.01
CA ARG A 36 -24.29 -11.89 2.93
C ARG A 36 -24.54 -13.22 2.22
N ASP A 37 -24.89 -13.20 0.95
CA ASP A 37 -25.31 -14.37 0.19
C ASP A 37 -24.14 -15.00 -0.60
N VAL A 38 -22.99 -14.34 -0.64
CA VAL A 38 -21.82 -14.74 -1.45
C VAL A 38 -21.31 -16.13 -1.05
N LEU A 39 -20.96 -16.34 0.22
CA LEU A 39 -20.40 -17.61 0.68
C LEU A 39 -21.39 -18.75 0.54
N THR A 40 -22.67 -18.52 0.85
CA THR A 40 -23.75 -19.50 0.66
C THR A 40 -23.95 -19.90 -0.80
N PHE A 41 -23.74 -18.96 -1.71
CA PHE A 41 -23.80 -19.25 -3.14
C PHE A 41 -22.60 -20.10 -3.59
N PHE A 42 -21.38 -19.71 -3.23
CA PHE A 42 -20.18 -20.44 -3.62
C PHE A 42 -20.11 -21.83 -2.96
N ALA A 43 -20.60 -22.01 -1.73
CA ALA A 43 -20.65 -23.32 -1.07
C ALA A 43 -21.52 -24.36 -1.80
N LYS A 44 -22.41 -23.91 -2.71
CA LYS A 44 -23.26 -24.79 -3.53
C LYS A 44 -22.68 -25.10 -4.91
N LEU A 45 -21.56 -24.45 -5.27
CA LEU A 45 -20.88 -24.65 -6.54
C LEU A 45 -19.79 -25.70 -6.40
N GLU A 46 -19.57 -26.44 -7.46
CA GLU A 46 -18.35 -27.26 -7.57
C GLU A 46 -17.09 -26.38 -7.54
N PRO A 47 -15.94 -26.93 -7.07
CA PRO A 47 -14.67 -26.23 -7.08
C PRO A 47 -14.39 -25.57 -8.44
N THR A 48 -14.23 -24.27 -8.43
CA THR A 48 -14.15 -23.44 -9.65
C THR A 48 -13.04 -22.38 -9.50
N LYS A 49 -12.45 -21.93 -10.58
CA LYS A 49 -11.51 -20.80 -10.58
C LYS A 49 -12.27 -19.49 -10.40
N VAL A 50 -11.87 -18.68 -9.42
CA VAL A 50 -12.52 -17.38 -9.12
C VAL A 50 -11.49 -16.27 -9.16
N GLY A 51 -11.62 -15.37 -10.14
CA GLY A 51 -10.82 -14.15 -10.23
C GLY A 51 -11.46 -13.00 -9.45
N ILE A 52 -10.64 -12.24 -8.74
CA ILE A 52 -11.05 -11.05 -7.99
C ILE A 52 -10.05 -9.94 -8.27
N GLU A 53 -10.50 -8.72 -8.51
CA GLU A 53 -9.58 -7.58 -8.59
C GLU A 53 -8.94 -7.31 -7.23
N ALA A 54 -7.62 -7.10 -7.20
CA ALA A 54 -6.84 -6.85 -5.98
C ALA A 54 -7.12 -5.43 -5.45
N CYS A 55 -8.19 -5.28 -4.71
CA CYS A 55 -8.65 -4.06 -4.07
C CYS A 55 -8.86 -4.24 -2.56
N GLY A 56 -9.51 -3.30 -1.89
CA GLY A 56 -9.91 -3.44 -0.48
C GLY A 56 -10.79 -4.67 -0.27
N ALA A 57 -10.52 -5.44 0.77
CA ALA A 57 -11.21 -6.70 1.14
C ALA A 57 -10.99 -7.91 0.20
N SER A 58 -10.31 -7.77 -0.94
CA SER A 58 -10.09 -8.89 -1.87
C SER A 58 -9.37 -10.08 -1.24
N HIS A 59 -8.39 -9.83 -0.38
CA HIS A 59 -7.68 -10.88 0.35
C HIS A 59 -8.59 -11.69 1.28
N TYR A 60 -9.56 -11.04 1.95
CA TYR A 60 -10.55 -11.72 2.77
C TYR A 60 -11.39 -12.67 1.91
N TRP A 61 -11.99 -12.17 0.84
CA TRP A 61 -12.82 -12.99 -0.04
C TRP A 61 -12.04 -14.14 -0.69
N ALA A 62 -10.80 -13.89 -1.08
CA ALA A 62 -9.96 -14.93 -1.64
C ALA A 62 -9.65 -16.05 -0.62
N ARG A 63 -9.46 -15.73 0.66
CA ARG A 63 -9.30 -16.75 1.72
C ARG A 63 -10.57 -17.53 1.94
N GLU A 64 -11.71 -16.86 2.04
CA GLU A 64 -13.01 -17.52 2.23
C GLU A 64 -13.34 -18.50 1.08
N LEU A 65 -13.13 -18.05 -0.16
CA LEU A 65 -13.36 -18.89 -1.34
C LEU A 65 -12.41 -20.10 -1.37
N LYS A 66 -11.14 -19.91 -0.97
CA LYS A 66 -10.19 -21.03 -0.84
C LYS A 66 -10.62 -22.02 0.25
N ALA A 67 -11.17 -21.53 1.36
CA ALA A 67 -11.70 -22.38 2.43
C ALA A 67 -12.91 -23.21 1.96
N LEU A 68 -13.69 -22.72 0.98
CA LEU A 68 -14.77 -23.46 0.32
C LEU A 68 -14.28 -24.40 -0.81
N GLY A 69 -12.97 -24.51 -1.03
CA GLY A 69 -12.38 -25.38 -2.05
C GLY A 69 -12.20 -24.76 -3.44
N HIS A 70 -12.52 -23.49 -3.65
CA HIS A 70 -12.33 -22.81 -4.91
C HIS A 70 -10.87 -22.36 -5.12
N GLU A 71 -10.43 -22.26 -6.38
CA GLU A 71 -9.15 -21.67 -6.75
C GLU A 71 -9.29 -20.15 -6.90
N ALA A 72 -9.05 -19.41 -5.81
CA ALA A 72 -9.15 -17.95 -5.83
C ALA A 72 -7.85 -17.30 -6.34
N MET A 73 -7.98 -16.33 -7.25
CA MET A 73 -6.90 -15.58 -7.88
C MET A 73 -7.12 -14.07 -7.69
N LEU A 74 -6.13 -13.34 -7.18
CA LEU A 74 -6.16 -11.89 -7.13
C LEU A 74 -5.46 -11.29 -8.33
N LEU A 75 -6.14 -10.42 -9.08
CA LEU A 75 -5.63 -9.79 -10.31
C LEU A 75 -5.30 -8.31 -10.06
N PRO A 76 -4.13 -7.83 -10.51
CA PRO A 76 -3.81 -6.41 -10.39
C PRO A 76 -4.79 -5.54 -11.19
N PRO A 77 -5.35 -4.45 -10.62
CA PRO A 77 -6.32 -3.58 -11.29
C PRO A 77 -5.83 -3.02 -12.63
N VAL A 78 -4.54 -2.70 -12.71
CA VAL A 78 -3.90 -2.17 -13.93
C VAL A 78 -4.04 -3.13 -15.11
N TYR A 79 -3.97 -4.43 -14.86
CA TYR A 79 -4.11 -5.44 -15.93
C TYR A 79 -5.58 -5.74 -16.26
N VAL A 80 -6.46 -5.77 -15.27
CA VAL A 80 -7.90 -5.96 -15.48
C VAL A 80 -8.47 -4.84 -16.33
N LYS A 81 -8.04 -3.59 -16.10
CA LYS A 81 -8.52 -2.40 -16.83
C LYS A 81 -8.38 -2.53 -18.36
N ALA A 82 -7.40 -3.26 -18.86
CA ALA A 82 -7.21 -3.47 -20.30
C ALA A 82 -8.34 -4.29 -20.96
N TYR A 83 -9.10 -5.04 -20.18
CA TYR A 83 -10.21 -5.90 -20.63
C TYR A 83 -11.59 -5.28 -20.41
N VAL A 84 -11.65 -4.10 -19.79
CA VAL A 84 -12.90 -3.38 -19.56
C VAL A 84 -13.40 -2.81 -20.89
N LYS A 85 -14.58 -3.27 -21.36
CA LYS A 85 -15.26 -2.73 -22.52
C LYS A 85 -15.79 -1.33 -22.24
N ARG A 86 -16.14 -0.59 -23.31
CA ARG A 86 -16.67 0.79 -23.16
C ARG A 86 -17.90 0.83 -22.22
N GLY A 87 -17.92 1.82 -21.35
CA GLY A 87 -18.97 2.03 -20.35
C GLY A 87 -18.53 1.58 -18.95
N LYS A 88 -18.89 2.37 -17.93
CA LYS A 88 -18.64 2.05 -16.52
C LYS A 88 -19.86 1.35 -15.94
N ASN A 89 -19.76 0.03 -15.76
CA ASN A 89 -20.82 -0.77 -15.15
C ASN A 89 -20.19 -1.96 -14.43
N ASP A 90 -20.52 -2.19 -13.19
CA ASP A 90 -19.99 -3.27 -12.33
C ASP A 90 -20.13 -4.68 -12.98
N LYS A 91 -21.14 -4.89 -13.86
CA LYS A 91 -21.28 -6.14 -14.61
C LYS A 91 -20.17 -6.33 -15.65
N ILE A 92 -19.73 -5.23 -16.27
CA ILE A 92 -18.62 -5.22 -17.24
C ILE A 92 -17.31 -5.47 -16.53
N ASP A 93 -17.16 -4.99 -15.31
CA ASP A 93 -15.95 -5.20 -14.50
C ASP A 93 -15.81 -6.69 -14.11
N ALA A 94 -16.89 -7.37 -13.74
CA ALA A 94 -16.89 -8.82 -13.51
C ALA A 94 -16.55 -9.63 -14.78
N GLU A 95 -17.04 -9.22 -15.95
CA GLU A 95 -16.70 -9.82 -17.26
C GLU A 95 -15.20 -9.59 -17.56
N ALA A 96 -14.70 -8.38 -17.37
CA ALA A 96 -13.28 -8.05 -17.58
C ALA A 96 -12.34 -8.86 -16.68
N ILE A 97 -12.71 -9.08 -15.39
CA ILE A 97 -11.98 -9.94 -14.48
C ILE A 97 -11.97 -11.39 -15.00
N CYS A 98 -13.12 -11.92 -15.45
CA CYS A 98 -13.25 -13.26 -15.98
C CYS A 98 -12.38 -13.46 -17.23
N GLU A 99 -12.35 -12.47 -18.12
CA GLU A 99 -11.53 -12.46 -19.33
C GLU A 99 -10.02 -12.36 -18.98
N ALA A 100 -9.65 -11.44 -18.10
CA ALA A 100 -8.27 -11.21 -17.69
C ALA A 100 -7.64 -12.48 -17.07
N MET A 101 -8.37 -13.20 -16.22
CA MET A 101 -7.85 -14.41 -15.55
C MET A 101 -7.60 -15.58 -16.49
N SER A 102 -8.14 -15.57 -17.73
CA SER A 102 -7.93 -16.62 -18.72
C SER A 102 -6.54 -16.58 -19.36
N ARG A 103 -5.83 -15.44 -19.23
CA ARG A 103 -4.57 -15.23 -19.94
C ARG A 103 -3.39 -15.96 -19.26
N PRO A 104 -2.62 -16.80 -19.99
CA PRO A 104 -1.50 -17.54 -19.41
C PRO A 104 -0.40 -16.65 -18.81
N THR A 105 -0.26 -15.43 -19.32
CA THR A 105 0.73 -14.44 -18.88
C THR A 105 0.24 -13.55 -17.73
N MET A 106 -1.01 -13.73 -17.25
CA MET A 106 -1.57 -12.93 -16.18
C MET A 106 -0.81 -13.17 -14.88
N ARG A 107 -0.28 -12.08 -14.32
CA ARG A 107 0.40 -12.12 -13.03
C ARG A 107 -0.62 -11.93 -11.91
N THR A 108 -0.63 -12.83 -10.95
CA THR A 108 -1.51 -12.76 -9.78
C THR A 108 -0.83 -12.09 -8.60
N VAL A 109 -1.64 -11.49 -7.74
CA VAL A 109 -1.19 -10.96 -6.45
C VAL A 109 -1.27 -12.09 -5.41
N PRO A 110 -0.20 -12.37 -4.66
CA PRO A 110 -0.24 -13.38 -3.60
C PRO A 110 -1.31 -13.05 -2.54
N ILE A 111 -2.12 -14.04 -2.19
CA ILE A 111 -3.14 -13.90 -1.16
C ILE A 111 -2.44 -13.85 0.21
N LYS A 112 -2.69 -12.79 0.97
CA LYS A 112 -2.13 -12.62 2.31
C LYS A 112 -2.86 -13.45 3.33
N SER A 113 -2.12 -14.04 4.29
CA SER A 113 -2.71 -14.64 5.49
C SER A 113 -3.34 -13.57 6.39
N VAL A 114 -4.07 -14.00 7.42
CA VAL A 114 -4.66 -13.10 8.42
C VAL A 114 -3.56 -12.35 9.17
N GLU A 115 -2.47 -13.03 9.53
CA GLU A 115 -1.31 -12.46 10.25
C GLU A 115 -0.58 -11.45 9.37
N GLN A 116 -0.38 -11.76 8.08
CA GLN A 116 0.23 -10.82 7.12
C GLN A 116 -0.65 -9.57 6.94
N GLN A 117 -1.98 -9.74 6.95
CA GLN A 117 -2.91 -8.63 6.86
C GLN A 117 -2.87 -7.78 8.14
N ALA A 118 -2.77 -8.39 9.33
CA ALA A 118 -2.61 -7.68 10.61
C ALA A 118 -1.30 -6.89 10.65
N ALA A 119 -0.18 -7.50 10.22
CA ALA A 119 1.10 -6.82 10.12
C ALA A 119 1.06 -5.62 9.16
N GLN A 120 0.29 -5.71 8.07
CA GLN A 120 0.09 -4.60 7.15
C GLN A 120 -0.68 -3.43 7.80
N ILE A 121 -1.64 -3.71 8.69
CA ILE A 121 -2.35 -2.68 9.46
C ILE A 121 -1.37 -1.90 10.32
N LEU A 122 -0.43 -2.58 10.99
CA LEU A 122 0.59 -1.94 11.83
C LEU A 122 1.39 -0.89 11.05
N ILE A 123 1.89 -1.25 9.86
CA ILE A 123 2.63 -0.34 8.99
C ILE A 123 1.74 0.78 8.46
N GLY A 124 0.52 0.45 8.01
CA GLY A 124 -0.43 1.43 7.50
C GLY A 124 -0.85 2.45 8.56
N THR A 125 -1.02 2.02 9.82
CA THR A 125 -1.32 2.91 10.94
C THR A 125 -0.16 3.85 11.23
N ARG A 126 1.08 3.34 11.23
CA ARG A 126 2.27 4.20 11.35
C ARG A 126 2.29 5.31 10.30
N GLU A 127 2.09 4.94 9.05
CA GLU A 127 2.09 5.89 7.93
C GLU A 127 0.99 6.95 8.08
N ALA A 128 -0.21 6.54 8.48
CA ALA A 128 -1.33 7.45 8.74
C ALA A 128 -1.01 8.45 9.87
N LEU A 129 -0.38 7.97 10.96
CA LEU A 129 0.04 8.84 12.07
C LEU A 129 1.14 9.82 11.65
N HIS A 130 2.11 9.41 10.83
CA HIS A 130 3.12 10.32 10.29
C HIS A 130 2.50 11.43 9.43
N ARG A 131 1.51 11.11 8.60
CA ARG A 131 0.77 12.12 7.81
C ARG A 131 0.00 13.08 8.70
N LYS A 132 -0.73 12.57 9.71
CA LYS A 132 -1.45 13.39 10.69
C LYS A 132 -0.50 14.31 11.45
N ARG A 133 0.64 13.81 11.92
CA ARG A 133 1.65 14.62 12.60
C ARG A 133 2.14 15.77 11.72
N THR A 134 2.43 15.50 10.46
CA THR A 134 2.84 16.53 9.49
C THR A 134 1.75 17.57 9.30
N GLN A 135 0.50 17.14 9.18
CA GLN A 135 -0.66 18.03 9.06
C GLN A 135 -0.78 18.95 10.27
N VAL A 136 -0.80 18.39 11.48
CA VAL A 136 -0.91 19.18 12.73
C VAL A 136 0.27 20.13 12.86
N SER A 137 1.51 19.69 12.60
CA SER A 137 2.68 20.56 12.68
C SER A 137 2.66 21.71 11.66
N ASN A 138 2.09 21.48 10.48
CA ASN A 138 1.91 22.54 9.49
C ASN A 138 0.80 23.51 9.89
N SER A 139 -0.30 23.03 10.48
CA SER A 139 -1.36 23.88 11.02
C SER A 139 -0.83 24.79 12.15
N ILE A 140 -0.05 24.23 13.08
CA ILE A 140 0.59 25.03 14.16
C ILE A 140 1.46 26.14 13.54
N ARG A 141 2.32 25.84 12.57
CA ARG A 141 3.16 26.86 11.92
C ARG A 141 2.35 27.89 11.16
N GLY A 142 1.33 27.44 10.42
CA GLY A 142 0.47 28.33 9.64
C GLY A 142 -0.26 29.33 10.54
N TYR A 143 -0.92 28.84 11.59
CA TYR A 143 -1.62 29.71 12.53
C TYR A 143 -0.67 30.62 13.32
N ALA A 144 0.50 30.12 13.73
CA ALA A 144 1.50 30.94 14.43
C ALA A 144 2.00 32.12 13.57
N SER A 145 2.08 31.90 12.26
CA SER A 145 2.52 32.99 11.33
C SER A 145 1.52 34.15 11.26
N GLU A 146 0.23 33.91 11.48
CA GLU A 146 -0.80 34.97 11.56
C GLU A 146 -0.61 35.90 12.78
N PHE A 147 0.14 35.42 13.78
CA PHE A 147 0.54 36.20 14.95
C PHE A 147 2.00 36.67 14.91
N GLY A 148 2.63 36.61 13.70
CA GLY A 148 4.02 37.05 13.51
C GLY A 148 5.08 36.07 14.03
N LEU A 149 4.69 34.90 14.56
CA LEU A 149 5.60 33.90 15.08
C LEU A 149 5.96 32.85 14.01
N VAL A 150 7.16 33.00 13.45
CA VAL A 150 7.67 32.12 12.39
C VAL A 150 8.77 31.21 12.94
N THR A 151 8.84 29.97 12.43
CA THR A 151 9.88 29.00 12.78
C THR A 151 10.40 28.25 11.55
N ARG A 152 11.60 27.68 11.66
CA ARG A 152 12.21 26.86 10.60
C ARG A 152 11.42 25.57 10.38
N LYS A 153 11.56 24.98 9.18
CA LYS A 153 11.01 23.66 8.90
C LYS A 153 11.69 22.59 9.77
N GLY A 154 10.91 21.58 10.16
CA GLY A 154 11.39 20.46 10.99
C GLY A 154 10.56 20.28 12.24
N LEU A 155 10.37 19.04 12.66
CA LEU A 155 9.54 18.70 13.83
C LEU A 155 10.17 19.17 15.15
N ILE A 156 11.50 19.25 15.20
CA ILE A 156 12.24 19.69 16.40
C ILE A 156 11.94 21.15 16.79
N HIS A 157 11.42 21.94 15.86
CA HIS A 157 11.10 23.36 16.08
C HIS A 157 9.66 23.59 16.52
N ILE A 158 8.83 22.54 16.62
CA ILE A 158 7.41 22.69 17.01
C ILE A 158 7.28 22.97 18.51
N GLU A 159 7.95 22.20 19.38
CA GLU A 159 7.86 22.43 20.83
C GLU A 159 8.40 23.80 21.24
N PRO A 160 9.57 24.26 20.73
CA PRO A 160 10.02 25.65 20.97
C PRO A 160 9.03 26.72 20.46
N LEU A 161 8.37 26.49 19.33
CA LEU A 161 7.35 27.41 18.82
C LEU A 161 6.14 27.44 19.76
N LEU A 162 5.67 26.28 20.22
CA LEU A 162 4.54 26.17 21.13
C LEU A 162 4.83 26.86 22.48
N ALA A 163 6.04 26.75 23.01
CA ALA A 163 6.45 27.46 24.23
C ALA A 163 6.35 28.98 24.02
N ARG A 164 6.92 29.51 22.93
CA ARG A 164 6.83 30.96 22.62
C ARG A 164 5.39 31.45 22.48
N LEU A 165 4.49 30.65 21.87
CA LEU A 165 3.08 31.00 21.73
C LEU A 165 2.35 31.09 23.06
N GLN A 166 2.75 30.30 24.06
CA GLN A 166 2.16 30.35 25.41
C GLN A 166 2.69 31.52 26.25
N GLU A 167 3.95 31.89 26.05
CA GLU A 167 4.63 32.98 26.77
C GLU A 167 4.25 34.37 26.23
N ASP A 168 3.71 34.43 24.99
CA ASP A 168 3.34 35.71 24.37
C ASP A 168 2.15 36.35 25.08
N THR A 169 2.41 37.45 25.75
CA THR A 169 1.39 38.21 26.51
C THR A 169 0.39 38.95 25.62
N MET A 170 0.75 39.20 24.36
CA MET A 170 -0.13 39.87 23.40
C MET A 170 -1.05 38.88 22.66
N MET A 171 -0.82 37.59 22.82
CA MET A 171 -1.63 36.54 22.21
C MET A 171 -3.03 36.50 22.81
N PRO A 172 -4.10 36.55 21.98
CA PRO A 172 -5.48 36.40 22.48
C PRO A 172 -5.66 35.03 23.16
N GLU A 173 -6.40 35.02 24.28
CA GLU A 173 -6.62 33.82 25.10
C GLU A 173 -7.21 32.65 24.26
N LEU A 174 -8.20 32.94 23.40
CA LEU A 174 -8.76 31.94 22.48
C LEU A 174 -7.69 31.28 21.58
N ALA A 175 -6.72 32.09 21.14
CA ALA A 175 -5.63 31.53 20.31
C ALA A 175 -4.71 30.61 21.12
N LYS A 176 -4.38 30.98 22.36
CA LYS A 176 -3.60 30.14 23.28
C LYS A 176 -4.29 28.81 23.55
N GLU A 177 -5.59 28.82 23.84
CA GLU A 177 -6.39 27.61 24.05
C GLU A 177 -6.34 26.68 22.81
N MET A 178 -6.50 27.24 21.60
CA MET A 178 -6.43 26.45 20.35
C MET A 178 -5.04 25.88 20.12
N PHE A 179 -3.97 26.63 20.41
CA PHE A 179 -2.60 26.11 20.33
C PHE A 179 -2.32 25.02 21.38
N LEU A 180 -2.87 25.12 22.59
CA LEU A 180 -2.80 24.05 23.58
C LEU A 180 -3.47 22.77 23.10
N MET A 181 -4.64 22.87 22.48
CA MET A 181 -5.33 21.74 21.88
C MET A 181 -4.49 21.08 20.77
N LEU A 182 -3.92 21.86 19.86
CA LEU A 182 -3.05 21.37 18.79
C LEU A 182 -1.75 20.75 19.34
N ALA A 183 -1.18 21.35 20.40
CA ALA A 183 -0.02 20.80 21.10
C ALA A 183 -0.33 19.42 21.70
N GLY A 184 -1.48 19.28 22.35
CA GLY A 184 -1.97 18.01 22.87
C GLY A 184 -2.07 16.94 21.78
N GLN A 185 -2.69 17.28 20.65
CA GLN A 185 -2.78 16.36 19.49
C GLN A 185 -1.40 15.98 18.94
N PHE A 186 -0.50 16.95 18.79
CA PHE A 186 0.85 16.70 18.28
C PHE A 186 1.64 15.74 19.18
N ARG A 187 1.61 15.98 20.51
CA ARG A 187 2.27 15.13 21.50
C ARG A 187 1.67 13.73 21.55
N TYR A 188 0.35 13.63 21.51
CA TYR A 188 -0.36 12.35 21.49
C TYR A 188 0.01 11.52 20.25
N ILE A 189 0.02 12.11 19.05
CA ILE A 189 0.44 11.43 17.83
C ILE A 189 1.89 10.97 17.92
N ASN A 190 2.79 11.78 18.48
CA ASN A 190 4.18 11.40 18.67
C ASN A 190 4.33 10.20 19.62
N ALA A 191 3.55 10.14 20.70
CA ALA A 191 3.55 9.01 21.62
C ALA A 191 3.07 7.72 20.91
N GLN A 192 1.99 7.80 20.13
CA GLN A 192 1.48 6.67 19.34
C GLN A 192 2.51 6.18 18.31
N ILE A 193 3.22 7.08 17.62
CA ILE A 193 4.28 6.71 16.68
C ILE A 193 5.39 5.94 17.40
N LYS A 194 5.84 6.41 18.58
CA LYS A 194 6.86 5.72 19.38
C LYS A 194 6.42 4.32 19.77
N GLU A 195 5.16 4.16 20.19
CA GLU A 195 4.60 2.84 20.53
C GLU A 195 4.61 1.88 19.33
N ILE A 196 4.14 2.36 18.16
CA ILE A 196 4.14 1.54 16.94
C ILE A 196 5.55 1.22 16.49
N ASP A 197 6.49 2.16 16.58
CA ASP A 197 7.90 1.92 16.25
C ASP A 197 8.52 0.85 17.16
N ALA A 198 8.17 0.84 18.45
CA ALA A 198 8.60 -0.23 19.38
C ALA A 198 8.06 -1.61 18.96
N ARG A 199 6.78 -1.69 18.54
CA ARG A 199 6.16 -2.93 18.02
C ARG A 199 6.82 -3.39 16.70
N LEU A 200 7.14 -2.47 15.80
CA LEU A 200 7.87 -2.77 14.55
C LEU A 200 9.30 -3.26 14.84
N MET A 201 9.97 -2.69 15.83
CA MET A 201 11.29 -3.16 16.27
C MET A 201 11.23 -4.55 16.91
N ALA A 202 10.17 -4.87 17.66
CA ALA A 202 9.94 -6.23 18.17
C ALA A 202 9.73 -7.22 17.01
N PHE A 203 8.89 -6.87 16.02
CA PHE A 203 8.71 -7.65 14.81
C PHE A 203 10.05 -7.86 14.07
N HIS A 204 10.85 -6.81 13.89
CA HIS A 204 12.16 -6.89 13.25
C HIS A 204 13.07 -7.91 13.94
N ARG A 205 13.14 -7.88 15.27
CA ARG A 205 13.99 -8.81 16.05
C ARG A 205 13.55 -10.27 15.95
N SER A 206 12.26 -10.54 15.83
CA SER A 206 11.71 -11.90 15.73
C SER A 206 11.73 -12.48 14.32
N HIS A 207 11.88 -11.67 13.26
CA HIS A 207 11.82 -12.12 11.87
C HIS A 207 13.20 -12.15 11.21
N GLU A 208 13.70 -13.33 10.90
CA GLU A 208 15.00 -13.53 10.25
C GLU A 208 15.13 -12.77 8.93
N GLN A 209 14.10 -12.85 8.06
CA GLN A 209 14.11 -12.13 6.78
C GLN A 209 14.28 -10.62 6.96
N SER A 210 13.64 -10.03 7.97
CA SER A 210 13.77 -8.61 8.25
C SER A 210 15.18 -8.27 8.74
N ARG A 211 15.78 -9.12 9.57
CA ARG A 211 17.17 -8.92 10.03
C ARG A 211 18.16 -8.98 8.87
N ARG A 212 18.04 -9.99 8.00
CA ARG A 212 18.88 -10.13 6.79
C ARG A 212 18.75 -8.95 5.85
N LEU A 213 17.55 -8.42 5.64
CA LEU A 213 17.33 -7.24 4.81
C LEU A 213 18.01 -5.99 5.41
N ALA A 214 18.06 -5.87 6.72
CA ALA A 214 18.70 -4.73 7.39
C ALA A 214 20.24 -4.73 7.31
N GLU A 215 20.85 -5.83 6.86
CA GLU A 215 22.31 -5.89 6.57
C GLU A 215 22.68 -5.11 5.31
N VAL A 216 21.68 -4.84 4.44
CA VAL A 216 21.90 -4.09 3.20
C VAL A 216 22.05 -2.59 3.53
N PRO A 217 23.15 -1.93 3.13
CA PRO A 217 23.34 -0.51 3.35
C PRO A 217 22.15 0.33 2.84
N GLY A 218 21.59 1.19 3.70
CA GLY A 218 20.42 2.00 3.40
C GLY A 218 19.08 1.34 3.69
N ILE A 219 19.05 0.06 4.06
CA ILE A 219 17.83 -0.60 4.54
C ILE A 219 17.88 -0.66 6.07
N GLY A 220 17.27 0.33 6.72
CA GLY A 220 17.11 0.32 8.18
C GLY A 220 15.99 -0.65 8.64
N PRO A 221 15.87 -0.91 9.97
CA PRO A 221 14.91 -1.85 10.52
C PRO A 221 13.46 -1.62 10.04
N ILE A 222 12.99 -0.37 10.01
CA ILE A 222 11.62 -0.03 9.55
C ILE A 222 11.44 -0.36 8.05
N SER A 223 12.44 -0.06 7.22
CA SER A 223 12.42 -0.41 5.79
C SER A 223 12.43 -1.92 5.58
N ALA A 224 13.23 -2.65 6.36
CA ALA A 224 13.31 -4.10 6.33
C ALA A 224 11.97 -4.75 6.72
N VAL A 225 11.33 -4.28 7.80
CA VAL A 225 10.00 -4.73 8.21
C VAL A 225 8.96 -4.43 7.14
N ALA A 226 8.97 -3.21 6.57
CA ALA A 226 8.04 -2.82 5.52
C ALA A 226 8.18 -3.72 4.27
N LEU A 227 9.41 -4.02 3.85
CA LEU A 227 9.68 -4.96 2.76
C LEU A 227 9.16 -6.37 3.08
N THR A 228 9.47 -6.90 4.27
CA THR A 228 9.03 -8.24 4.70
C THR A 228 7.52 -8.38 4.70
N ILE A 229 6.80 -7.35 5.16
CA ILE A 229 5.33 -7.38 5.26
C ILE A 229 4.67 -7.18 3.88
N LYS A 230 5.19 -6.26 3.07
CA LYS A 230 4.56 -5.90 1.79
C LYS A 230 4.94 -6.86 0.65
N VAL A 231 6.16 -7.41 0.68
CA VAL A 231 6.63 -8.43 -0.27
C VAL A 231 6.41 -9.82 0.34
N THR A 232 5.15 -10.28 0.31
CA THR A 232 4.75 -11.56 0.95
C THR A 232 5.39 -12.79 0.32
N ASN A 233 5.72 -12.74 -0.96
CA ASN A 233 6.42 -13.80 -1.68
C ASN A 233 7.44 -13.20 -2.65
N PRO A 234 8.74 -13.12 -2.30
CA PRO A 234 9.76 -12.57 -3.18
C PRO A 234 10.01 -13.41 -4.45
N LYS A 235 9.64 -14.70 -4.46
CA LYS A 235 9.82 -15.60 -5.62
C LYS A 235 8.92 -15.23 -6.81
N VAL A 236 7.92 -14.36 -6.63
CA VAL A 236 7.12 -13.84 -7.76
C VAL A 236 7.91 -12.89 -8.66
N PHE A 237 9.06 -12.40 -8.19
CA PHE A 237 9.95 -11.55 -8.97
C PHE A 237 11.05 -12.41 -9.58
N GLY A 238 11.08 -12.55 -10.91
CA GLY A 238 12.13 -13.29 -11.62
C GLY A 238 13.53 -12.66 -11.49
N CYS A 239 13.61 -11.34 -11.19
CA CYS A 239 14.86 -10.64 -10.98
C CYS A 239 14.62 -9.30 -10.22
N GLY A 240 15.70 -8.65 -9.76
CA GLY A 240 15.64 -7.37 -9.04
C GLY A 240 15.01 -6.22 -9.86
N ARG A 241 15.11 -6.26 -11.21
CA ARG A 241 14.45 -5.29 -12.10
C ARG A 241 12.93 -5.37 -11.99
N ASN A 242 12.36 -6.57 -11.83
CA ASN A 242 10.93 -6.76 -11.65
C ASN A 242 10.45 -6.18 -10.31
N LEU A 243 11.22 -6.34 -9.24
CA LEU A 243 10.95 -5.70 -7.95
C LEU A 243 11.03 -4.17 -8.07
N SER A 244 12.06 -3.64 -8.73
CA SER A 244 12.21 -2.19 -8.97
C SER A 244 11.04 -1.60 -9.76
N ALA A 245 10.57 -2.32 -10.79
CA ALA A 245 9.40 -1.93 -11.57
C ALA A 245 8.12 -1.99 -10.72
N TRP A 246 7.97 -3.02 -9.88
CA TRP A 246 6.82 -3.16 -8.98
C TRP A 246 6.77 -2.06 -7.91
N ILE A 247 7.92 -1.63 -7.39
CA ILE A 247 8.02 -0.47 -6.47
C ILE A 247 7.80 0.86 -7.20
N GLY A 248 8.00 0.89 -8.52
CA GLY A 248 7.84 2.08 -9.35
C GLY A 248 9.03 3.05 -9.31
N ILE A 249 10.25 2.54 -9.10
CA ILE A 249 11.50 3.32 -9.15
C ILE A 249 12.18 3.25 -10.52
N THR A 250 11.66 2.45 -11.46
CA THR A 250 12.14 2.42 -12.84
C THR A 250 11.67 3.65 -13.62
N PRO A 251 12.49 4.21 -14.50
CA PRO A 251 12.06 5.31 -15.38
C PRO A 251 10.91 4.92 -16.30
N LYS A 252 10.04 5.86 -16.62
CA LYS A 252 9.09 5.71 -17.73
C LYS A 252 9.87 5.64 -19.03
N ASP A 253 9.54 4.69 -19.88
CA ASP A 253 10.11 4.57 -21.22
C ASP A 253 9.16 5.18 -22.24
N HIS A 254 9.66 6.14 -23.01
CA HIS A 254 8.95 6.84 -24.08
C HIS A 254 9.70 6.62 -25.41
N THR A 255 10.31 5.46 -25.59
CA THR A 255 11.07 5.09 -26.78
C THR A 255 10.13 4.93 -27.98
N THR A 256 10.34 5.71 -29.02
CA THR A 256 9.69 5.59 -30.32
C THR A 256 10.75 5.58 -31.41
N ALA A 257 10.65 4.66 -32.39
CA ALA A 257 11.52 4.57 -33.56
C ALA A 257 13.03 4.70 -33.21
N ASN A 258 13.52 3.88 -32.26
CA ASN A 258 14.91 3.85 -31.79
C ASN A 258 15.43 5.11 -31.05
N LYS A 259 14.60 6.14 -30.86
CA LYS A 259 14.96 7.30 -30.04
C LYS A 259 14.59 7.00 -28.58
N LYS A 260 15.59 6.62 -27.77
CA LYS A 260 15.42 6.35 -26.33
C LYS A 260 15.14 7.66 -25.58
N ARG A 261 13.92 7.84 -25.09
CA ARG A 261 13.55 8.91 -24.16
C ARG A 261 13.16 8.34 -22.82
N ARG A 262 13.99 8.54 -21.80
CA ARG A 262 13.66 8.16 -20.42
C ARG A 262 13.02 9.33 -19.71
N GLY A 263 11.85 9.09 -19.12
CA GLY A 263 11.14 10.05 -18.27
C GLY A 263 11.52 9.93 -16.79
N THR A 264 10.73 10.55 -15.93
CA THR A 264 10.79 10.37 -14.48
C THR A 264 10.42 8.94 -14.08
N ILE A 265 10.67 8.57 -12.83
CA ILE A 265 10.25 7.24 -12.29
C ILE A 265 8.75 7.02 -12.47
N THR A 266 8.32 5.78 -12.66
CA THR A 266 6.91 5.44 -12.96
C THR A 266 5.97 5.78 -11.82
N ARG A 267 6.41 5.67 -10.57
CA ARG A 267 5.60 5.79 -9.34
C ARG A 267 4.40 4.84 -9.29
N ALA A 268 4.43 3.77 -10.08
CA ALA A 268 3.30 2.85 -10.22
C ALA A 268 3.06 1.98 -8.97
N GLY A 269 4.05 1.81 -8.12
CA GLY A 269 3.98 0.90 -6.98
C GLY A 269 3.73 1.59 -5.64
N ASP A 270 4.12 0.88 -4.59
CA ASP A 270 3.93 1.31 -3.20
C ASP A 270 4.75 2.56 -2.86
N GLU A 271 4.06 3.66 -2.56
CA GLU A 271 4.68 4.95 -2.28
C GLU A 271 5.54 4.94 -1.01
N MET A 272 5.08 4.23 0.02
CA MET A 272 5.80 4.14 1.29
C MET A 272 7.12 3.39 1.10
N LEU A 273 7.12 2.22 0.44
CA LEU A 273 8.35 1.48 0.16
C LEU A 273 9.32 2.31 -0.66
N ARG A 274 8.82 3.00 -1.68
CA ARG A 274 9.62 3.88 -2.51
C ARG A 274 10.27 5.01 -1.69
N SER A 275 9.50 5.67 -0.82
CA SER A 275 9.98 6.73 0.07
C SER A 275 11.04 6.22 1.04
N LEU A 276 10.82 5.07 1.67
CA LEU A 276 11.76 4.46 2.61
C LEU A 276 13.09 4.10 1.92
N LEU A 277 13.04 3.48 0.74
CA LEU A 277 14.24 3.08 -0.01
C LEU A 277 15.03 4.29 -0.52
N ILE A 278 14.34 5.32 -1.02
CA ILE A 278 14.99 6.57 -1.46
C ILE A 278 15.65 7.26 -0.26
N SER A 279 14.97 7.36 0.88
CA SER A 279 15.51 7.98 2.09
C SER A 279 16.74 7.23 2.60
N GLY A 280 16.69 5.88 2.58
CA GLY A 280 17.81 5.04 2.94
C GLY A 280 19.02 5.23 2.01
N ALA A 281 18.80 5.23 0.71
CA ALA A 281 19.84 5.47 -0.29
C ALA A 281 20.48 6.87 -0.12
N MET A 282 19.65 7.90 0.11
CA MET A 282 20.15 9.26 0.36
C MET A 282 20.98 9.36 1.64
N SER A 283 20.61 8.62 2.69
CA SER A 283 21.40 8.54 3.93
C SER A 283 22.80 7.95 3.67
N VAL A 284 22.88 6.86 2.89
CA VAL A 284 24.16 6.23 2.51
C VAL A 284 25.03 7.21 1.72
N ILE A 285 24.44 7.88 0.71
CA ILE A 285 25.16 8.87 -0.11
C ILE A 285 25.69 10.02 0.74
N GLN A 286 24.90 10.53 1.69
CA GLN A 286 25.33 11.60 2.59
C GLN A 286 26.47 11.17 3.51
N GLN A 287 26.43 9.92 4.03
CA GLN A 287 27.51 9.40 4.86
C GLN A 287 28.78 9.19 4.05
N ALA A 288 28.67 8.67 2.83
CA ALA A 288 29.81 8.52 1.93
C ALA A 288 30.48 9.87 1.60
N LYS A 289 29.67 10.91 1.32
CA LYS A 289 30.20 12.28 1.08
C LYS A 289 30.91 12.88 2.29
N LYS A 290 30.56 12.47 3.51
CA LYS A 290 31.23 12.91 4.76
C LYS A 290 32.45 12.08 5.11
N GLY A 291 32.92 11.20 4.23
CA GLY A 291 34.08 10.31 4.47
C GLY A 291 33.84 9.22 5.52
N ARG A 292 32.58 9.04 5.96
CA ARG A 292 32.22 8.07 7.03
C ARG A 292 31.73 6.71 6.50
N GLY A 293 31.75 6.49 5.19
CA GLY A 293 31.31 5.24 4.57
C GLY A 293 32.24 4.82 3.43
N ARG A 294 32.82 3.63 3.51
CA ARG A 294 33.42 2.96 2.36
C ARG A 294 32.25 2.38 1.52
N LEU A 295 31.97 2.99 0.37
CA LEU A 295 31.22 2.30 -0.66
C LEU A 295 32.11 1.16 -1.14
N ARG A 296 31.77 -0.10 -0.87
CA ARG A 296 32.41 -1.24 -1.53
C ARG A 296 32.05 -1.12 -3.03
N PRO A 297 33.03 -1.07 -3.92
CA PRO A 297 32.74 -1.25 -5.34
C PRO A 297 32.16 -2.64 -5.53
N GLY A 298 30.93 -2.71 -6.13
CA GLY A 298 30.28 -3.95 -6.55
C GLY A 298 30.80 -4.42 -7.88
#